data_0ca8d1ab59d06a6dd6654587fa9f753a
#
_entry.id   0ca8d1ab59d06a6dd6654587fa9f753a
#
_cell.length_a   1.000
_cell.length_b   1.000
_cell.length_c   1.000
_cell.angle_alpha   90.00
_cell.angle_beta   90.00
_cell.angle_gamma   90.00
#
_symmetry.space_group_name_H-M   'P 1'
#
loop_
_entity.id
_entity.type
_entity.pdbx_description
1 polymer ?
#
loop_
_entity_poly.entity_id
_entity_poly.type
_entity_poly.pdbx_seq_one_letter_code
_entity_poly.pdbx_strand_id
1 'polypeptide(L)'
;VLIPQYKETDEVVSTLLESLKIQQNVDFNEFGVVICNDGSDVFLNESLFDNYPFKIEYYKEPHRGVSGTRNACLDHSTADYVMFCDADDMFVSACGLYIIFQEIDREGGFKTLSSLFVEEARFEGKPFYVNHENDATFVHGKVHNRQFLIDNNIRWNEKLTIHEDSFFNVLTQTVAGEIK
;
A
#
# COMPACT_ATOMS: atom_id res chain seq x y z
N VAL A 1 3.62 -5.22 0.68
CA VAL A 1 3.07 -3.98 0.09
C VAL A 1 2.18 -4.36 -1.07
N LEU A 2 0.99 -3.78 -1.18
CA LEU A 2 -0.02 -4.08 -2.19
C LEU A 2 -0.18 -2.86 -3.10
N ILE A 3 0.06 -3.03 -4.42
CA ILE A 3 0.14 -1.95 -5.39
C ILE A 3 -0.89 -2.18 -6.51
N PRO A 4 -1.97 -1.40 -6.58
CA PRO A 4 -2.81 -1.35 -7.76
C PRO A 4 -2.07 -0.59 -8.87
N GLN A 5 -2.05 -1.12 -10.10
CA GLN A 5 -1.41 -0.50 -11.26
C GLN A 5 -2.42 -0.49 -12.43
N TYR A 6 -2.57 0.65 -13.11
CA TYR A 6 -3.43 0.75 -14.28
C TYR A 6 -2.67 1.18 -15.55
N LYS A 7 -2.05 2.33 -15.53
CA LYS A 7 -1.29 2.88 -16.67
C LYS A 7 0.10 3.36 -16.28
N GLU A 8 0.46 3.20 -15.02
CA GLU A 8 1.80 3.55 -14.56
C GLU A 8 2.83 2.67 -15.26
N THR A 9 3.86 3.34 -15.76
CA THR A 9 4.96 2.72 -16.50
C THR A 9 6.02 2.16 -15.57
N ASP A 10 6.97 1.39 -16.11
CA ASP A 10 8.13 0.91 -15.38
C ASP A 10 8.86 2.03 -14.62
N GLU A 11 9.00 3.22 -15.23
CA GLU A 11 9.68 4.36 -14.62
C GLU A 11 8.95 4.84 -13.36
N VAL A 12 7.62 4.94 -13.42
CA VAL A 12 6.80 5.38 -12.28
C VAL A 12 6.88 4.37 -11.14
N VAL A 13 6.57 3.10 -11.44
CA VAL A 13 6.57 2.02 -10.43
C VAL A 13 7.97 1.79 -9.85
N SER A 14 9.03 1.95 -10.66
CA SER A 14 10.41 1.86 -10.16
C SER A 14 10.73 2.87 -9.08
N THR A 15 10.12 4.05 -9.08
CA THR A 15 10.33 5.04 -8.01
C THR A 15 9.90 4.48 -6.65
N LEU A 16 8.73 3.84 -6.59
CA LEU A 16 8.26 3.17 -5.38
C LEU A 16 9.16 2.00 -5.00
N LEU A 17 9.50 1.12 -5.97
CA LEU A 17 10.33 -0.06 -5.69
C LEU A 17 11.75 0.31 -5.22
N GLU A 18 12.37 1.35 -5.79
CA GLU A 18 13.66 1.85 -5.33
C GLU A 18 13.57 2.45 -3.92
N SER A 19 12.45 3.10 -3.56
CA SER A 19 12.23 3.60 -2.20
C SER A 19 12.10 2.47 -1.16
N LEU A 20 11.61 1.30 -1.58
CA LEU A 20 11.59 0.07 -0.77
C LEU A 20 12.98 -0.58 -0.68
N LYS A 21 13.75 -0.56 -1.77
CA LYS A 21 15.09 -1.14 -1.83
C LYS A 21 16.11 -0.45 -0.92
N ILE A 22 15.93 0.84 -0.68
CA ILE A 22 16.83 1.63 0.19
C ILE A 22 16.43 1.57 1.67
N GLN A 23 15.40 0.81 2.05
CA GLN A 23 14.99 0.65 3.45
C GLN A 23 16.12 0.03 4.27
N GLN A 24 16.31 0.55 5.49
CA GLN A 24 17.39 0.17 6.40
C GLN A 24 16.86 -0.64 7.58
N ASN A 25 17.71 -1.51 8.11
CA ASN A 25 17.42 -2.34 9.28
C ASN A 25 16.21 -3.27 9.11
N VAL A 26 15.96 -3.73 7.89
CA VAL A 26 14.93 -4.71 7.55
C VAL A 26 15.56 -5.92 6.86
N ASP A 27 15.01 -7.10 7.11
CA ASP A 27 15.31 -8.28 6.30
C ASP A 27 14.37 -8.26 5.08
N PHE A 28 14.94 -8.20 3.89
CA PHE A 28 14.19 -8.20 2.64
C PHE A 28 13.43 -9.51 2.37
N ASN A 29 13.69 -10.57 3.13
CA ASN A 29 12.90 -11.80 3.07
C ASN A 29 11.61 -11.72 3.90
N GLU A 30 11.48 -10.74 4.78
CA GLU A 30 10.31 -10.59 5.65
C GLU A 30 9.17 -9.79 5.01
N PHE A 31 9.41 -9.16 3.86
CA PHE A 31 8.34 -8.52 3.12
C PHE A 31 8.39 -8.81 1.62
N GLY A 32 7.27 -8.60 0.98
CA GLY A 32 7.14 -8.71 -0.48
C GLY A 32 6.19 -7.65 -1.02
N VAL A 33 6.16 -7.58 -2.33
CA VAL A 33 5.31 -6.67 -3.10
C VAL A 33 4.38 -7.48 -3.98
N VAL A 34 3.09 -7.18 -3.93
CA VAL A 34 2.08 -7.71 -4.87
C VAL A 34 1.60 -6.54 -5.71
N ILE A 35 1.78 -6.64 -7.02
CA ILE A 35 1.31 -5.65 -7.99
C ILE A 35 0.20 -6.29 -8.82
N CYS A 36 -0.95 -5.63 -8.90
CA CYS A 36 -2.05 -6.05 -9.77
C CYS A 36 -2.29 -4.99 -10.84
N ASN A 37 -2.18 -5.39 -12.11
CA ASN A 37 -2.58 -4.56 -13.25
C ASN A 37 -4.09 -4.64 -13.42
N ASP A 38 -4.77 -3.49 -13.43
CA ASP A 38 -6.23 -3.36 -13.54
C ASP A 38 -6.71 -3.38 -15.01
N GLY A 39 -6.33 -4.40 -15.78
CA GLY A 39 -6.76 -4.56 -17.16
C GLY A 39 -6.24 -3.49 -18.13
N SER A 40 -5.14 -2.83 -17.78
CA SER A 40 -4.45 -1.88 -18.64
C SER A 40 -3.65 -2.60 -19.72
N ASP A 41 -3.46 -1.94 -20.85
CA ASP A 41 -2.55 -2.35 -21.92
C ASP A 41 -1.07 -1.93 -21.66
N VAL A 42 -0.82 -1.19 -20.59
CA VAL A 42 0.52 -0.86 -20.10
C VAL A 42 0.96 -1.94 -19.10
N PHE A 43 1.86 -2.81 -19.54
CA PHE A 43 2.41 -3.89 -18.72
C PHE A 43 3.80 -3.53 -18.23
N LEU A 44 4.10 -3.92 -16.98
CA LEU A 44 5.42 -3.80 -16.43
C LEU A 44 6.35 -4.86 -17.00
N ASN A 45 7.61 -4.50 -17.18
CA ASN A 45 8.66 -5.42 -17.60
C ASN A 45 9.12 -6.26 -16.41
N GLU A 46 8.60 -7.45 -16.28
CA GLU A 46 8.88 -8.37 -15.15
C GLU A 46 10.36 -8.68 -14.97
N SER A 47 11.20 -8.56 -16.02
CA SER A 47 12.66 -8.76 -15.89
C SER A 47 13.36 -7.72 -15.02
N LEU A 48 12.71 -6.58 -14.76
CA LEU A 48 13.22 -5.56 -13.84
C LEU A 48 13.10 -5.99 -12.37
N PHE A 49 12.20 -6.89 -12.07
CA PHE A 49 11.94 -7.33 -10.69
C PHE A 49 13.11 -8.10 -10.08
N ASP A 50 13.91 -8.77 -10.92
CA ASP A 50 15.14 -9.48 -10.51
C ASP A 50 16.22 -8.54 -9.92
N ASN A 51 16.07 -7.23 -10.09
CA ASN A 51 17.01 -6.23 -9.56
C ASN A 51 16.69 -5.83 -8.10
N TYR A 52 15.60 -6.34 -7.54
CA TYR A 52 15.16 -6.00 -6.18
C TYR A 52 15.45 -7.13 -5.20
N PRO A 53 15.85 -6.82 -3.95
CA PRO A 53 16.23 -7.84 -2.96
C PRO A 53 15.03 -8.51 -2.28
N PHE A 54 13.81 -8.10 -2.58
CA PHE A 54 12.56 -8.64 -2.05
C PHE A 54 11.73 -9.29 -3.16
N LYS A 55 10.81 -10.17 -2.77
CA LYS A 55 9.90 -10.84 -3.70
C LYS A 55 8.91 -9.85 -4.29
N ILE A 56 8.72 -9.88 -5.62
CA ILE A 56 7.68 -9.14 -6.34
C ILE A 56 6.83 -10.16 -7.10
N GLU A 57 5.51 -10.06 -6.92
CA GLU A 57 4.53 -10.86 -7.64
C GLU A 57 3.66 -9.91 -8.48
N TYR A 58 3.53 -10.19 -9.77
CA TYR A 58 2.77 -9.37 -10.71
C TYR A 58 1.62 -10.16 -11.32
N TYR A 59 0.40 -9.63 -11.17
CA TYR A 59 -0.82 -10.23 -11.66
C TYR A 59 -1.54 -9.32 -12.65
N LYS A 60 -2.15 -9.91 -13.67
CA LYS A 60 -2.93 -9.21 -14.68
C LYS A 60 -4.39 -9.54 -14.44
N GLU A 61 -5.14 -8.55 -14.02
CA GLU A 61 -6.55 -8.69 -13.64
C GLU A 61 -7.47 -8.03 -14.69
N PRO A 62 -8.72 -8.45 -14.80
CA PRO A 62 -9.72 -7.70 -15.56
C PRO A 62 -9.93 -6.31 -14.95
N HIS A 63 -10.21 -5.31 -15.79
CA HIS A 63 -10.47 -3.94 -15.31
C HIS A 63 -11.69 -3.89 -14.38
N ARG A 64 -11.46 -3.46 -13.14
CA ARG A 64 -12.47 -3.34 -12.06
C ARG A 64 -12.38 -2.02 -11.30
N GLY A 65 -11.47 -1.14 -11.70
CA GLY A 65 -11.15 0.11 -10.99
C GLY A 65 -10.28 -0.14 -9.75
N VAL A 66 -9.79 0.94 -9.15
CA VAL A 66 -8.81 0.90 -8.05
C VAL A 66 -9.27 0.03 -6.87
N SER A 67 -10.55 0.12 -6.47
CA SER A 67 -11.13 -0.70 -5.39
C SER A 67 -11.07 -2.20 -5.71
N GLY A 68 -11.44 -2.59 -6.94
CA GLY A 68 -11.38 -3.97 -7.39
C GLY A 68 -9.96 -4.50 -7.44
N THR A 69 -9.04 -3.68 -7.91
CA THR A 69 -7.62 -4.02 -8.01
C THR A 69 -6.96 -4.13 -6.63
N ARG A 70 -7.27 -3.23 -5.69
CA ARG A 70 -6.84 -3.36 -4.29
C ARG A 70 -7.38 -4.63 -3.64
N ASN A 71 -8.63 -5.02 -3.94
CA ASN A 71 -9.18 -6.31 -3.49
C ASN A 71 -8.42 -7.49 -4.08
N ALA A 72 -8.07 -7.46 -5.37
CA ALA A 72 -7.29 -8.51 -6.02
C ALA A 72 -5.89 -8.63 -5.39
N CYS A 73 -5.20 -7.51 -5.13
CA CYS A 73 -3.92 -7.51 -4.41
C CYS A 73 -4.05 -8.18 -3.03
N LEU A 74 -5.13 -7.89 -2.29
CA LEU A 74 -5.38 -8.50 -0.99
C LEU A 74 -5.61 -10.02 -1.09
N ASP A 75 -6.30 -10.47 -2.14
CA ASP A 75 -6.57 -11.88 -2.39
C ASP A 75 -5.31 -12.67 -2.76
N HIS A 76 -4.42 -12.08 -3.56
CA HIS A 76 -3.13 -12.68 -3.92
C HIS A 76 -2.12 -12.67 -2.77
N SER A 77 -2.26 -11.76 -1.81
CA SER A 77 -1.33 -11.66 -0.67
C SER A 77 -1.48 -12.84 0.29
N THR A 78 -0.35 -13.33 0.79
CA THR A 78 -0.26 -14.32 1.86
C THR A 78 0.37 -13.77 3.13
N ALA A 79 0.72 -12.48 3.17
CA ALA A 79 1.37 -11.82 4.29
C ALA A 79 0.43 -11.68 5.50
N ASP A 80 0.99 -11.66 6.72
CA ASP A 80 0.23 -11.42 7.95
C ASP A 80 -0.27 -9.98 8.05
N TYR A 81 0.53 -9.02 7.55
CA TYR A 81 0.21 -7.61 7.51
C TYR A 81 0.28 -7.08 6.07
N VAL A 82 -0.62 -6.17 5.73
CA VAL A 82 -0.70 -5.57 4.40
C VAL A 82 -0.76 -4.05 4.49
N MET A 83 -0.13 -3.40 3.51
CA MET A 83 -0.15 -1.97 3.30
C MET A 83 -0.47 -1.70 1.84
N PHE A 84 -1.50 -0.92 1.58
CA PHE A 84 -1.79 -0.44 0.24
C PHE A 84 -0.93 0.79 -0.06
N CYS A 85 -0.38 0.84 -1.26
CA CYS A 85 0.43 1.95 -1.73
C CYS A 85 0.11 2.19 -3.21
N ASP A 86 -0.18 3.42 -3.59
CA ASP A 86 -0.44 3.71 -4.99
C ASP A 86 0.87 3.65 -5.79
N ALA A 87 0.77 3.28 -7.06
CA ALA A 87 1.93 2.94 -7.89
C ALA A 87 2.86 4.13 -8.18
N ASP A 88 2.36 5.36 -8.00
CA ASP A 88 3.07 6.62 -8.16
C ASP A 88 3.57 7.26 -6.84
N ASP A 89 3.41 6.54 -5.73
CA ASP A 89 3.90 6.95 -4.42
C ASP A 89 5.36 6.51 -4.17
N MET A 90 5.88 6.85 -2.99
CA MET A 90 7.19 6.39 -2.51
C MET A 90 7.30 6.46 -0.99
N PHE A 91 8.16 5.65 -0.42
CA PHE A 91 8.57 5.79 0.97
C PHE A 91 9.55 6.96 1.11
N VAL A 92 9.19 7.99 1.86
CA VAL A 92 10.03 9.18 2.07
C VAL A 92 11.14 8.95 3.11
N SER A 93 10.98 7.94 3.97
CA SER A 93 11.94 7.57 5.01
C SER A 93 12.60 6.23 4.70
N ALA A 94 13.91 6.16 4.77
CA ALA A 94 14.65 4.91 4.67
C ALA A 94 14.47 3.98 5.90
N CYS A 95 13.78 4.42 6.94
CA CYS A 95 13.47 3.63 8.14
C CYS A 95 11.98 3.33 8.29
N GLY A 96 11.16 3.61 7.27
CA GLY A 96 9.71 3.47 7.35
C GLY A 96 9.27 2.02 7.65
N LEU A 97 9.78 1.06 6.90
CA LEU A 97 9.48 -0.36 7.14
C LEU A 97 10.04 -0.85 8.49
N TYR A 98 11.23 -0.41 8.87
CA TYR A 98 11.79 -0.77 10.17
C TYR A 98 10.86 -0.37 11.33
N ILE A 99 10.31 0.85 11.29
CA ILE A 99 9.37 1.32 12.31
C ILE A 99 8.10 0.48 12.30
N ILE A 100 7.56 0.15 11.14
CA ILE A 100 6.38 -0.72 10.99
C ILE A 100 6.66 -2.10 11.60
N PHE A 101 7.81 -2.72 11.32
CA PHE A 101 8.18 -4.02 11.88
C PHE A 101 8.32 -3.98 13.40
N GLN A 102 8.90 -2.90 13.95
CA GLN A 102 8.96 -2.72 15.41
C GLN A 102 7.57 -2.66 16.05
N GLU A 103 6.57 -2.07 15.37
CA GLU A 103 5.19 -2.07 15.87
C GLU A 103 4.51 -3.44 15.72
N ILE A 104 4.82 -4.20 14.67
CA ILE A 104 4.34 -5.58 14.48
C ILE A 104 4.88 -6.50 15.58
N ASP A 105 6.16 -6.35 15.92
CA ASP A 105 6.85 -7.18 16.92
C ASP A 105 6.45 -6.86 18.36
N ARG A 106 5.79 -5.73 18.61
CA ARG A 106 5.28 -5.41 19.94
C ARG A 106 4.22 -6.40 20.38
N GLU A 107 4.18 -6.66 21.71
CA GLU A 107 3.25 -7.60 22.33
C GLU A 107 1.81 -7.37 21.86
N GLY A 108 1.22 -8.40 21.27
CA GLY A 108 -0.14 -8.40 20.74
C GLY A 108 -0.32 -7.82 19.34
N GLY A 109 0.72 -7.28 18.72
CA GLY A 109 0.60 -6.69 17.38
C GLY A 109 -0.46 -5.58 17.31
N PHE A 110 -1.11 -5.43 16.15
CA PHE A 110 -2.22 -4.48 15.95
C PHE A 110 -3.20 -4.99 14.89
N LYS A 111 -4.43 -4.52 14.91
CA LYS A 111 -5.43 -4.74 13.85
C LYS A 111 -5.21 -3.77 12.69
N THR A 112 -4.97 -2.51 13.03
CA THR A 112 -4.62 -1.46 12.09
C THR A 112 -3.66 -0.46 12.74
N LEU A 113 -2.69 0.01 11.96
CA LEU A 113 -1.73 1.05 12.31
C LEU A 113 -1.92 2.21 11.35
N SER A 114 -1.88 3.45 11.87
CA SER A 114 -1.83 4.66 11.06
C SER A 114 -0.52 5.39 11.32
N SER A 115 0.25 5.61 10.27
CA SER A 115 1.48 6.38 10.31
C SER A 115 1.34 7.72 9.59
N LEU A 116 2.28 8.62 9.83
CA LEU A 116 2.43 9.85 9.08
C LEU A 116 2.63 9.55 7.59
N PHE A 117 2.00 10.35 6.72
CA PHE A 117 2.39 10.45 5.32
C PHE A 117 2.54 11.93 4.90
N VAL A 118 3.20 12.14 3.78
CA VAL A 118 3.50 13.47 3.24
C VAL A 118 2.88 13.58 1.86
N GLU A 119 2.06 14.59 1.65
CA GLU A 119 1.47 14.91 0.36
C GLU A 119 2.32 15.99 -0.34
N GLU A 120 2.72 15.75 -1.60
CA GLU A 120 3.21 16.81 -2.47
C GLU A 120 2.02 17.51 -3.12
N ALA A 121 1.76 18.73 -2.69
CA ALA A 121 0.78 19.60 -3.31
C ALA A 121 1.48 20.69 -4.15
N ARG A 122 0.74 21.35 -5.05
CA ARG A 122 1.30 22.41 -5.90
C ARG A 122 0.46 23.68 -5.81
N PHE A 123 1.14 24.80 -5.58
CA PHE A 123 0.53 26.13 -5.65
C PHE A 123 1.32 27.00 -6.64
N GLU A 124 0.64 27.58 -7.63
CA GLU A 124 1.25 28.33 -8.74
C GLU A 124 2.41 27.58 -9.43
N GLY A 125 2.28 26.26 -9.58
CA GLY A 125 3.29 25.40 -10.20
C GLY A 125 4.49 25.05 -9.33
N LYS A 126 4.56 25.56 -8.08
CA LYS A 126 5.62 25.25 -7.12
C LYS A 126 5.17 24.16 -6.17
N PRO A 127 5.98 23.11 -5.94
CA PRO A 127 5.65 22.08 -4.97
C PRO A 127 5.74 22.62 -3.55
N PHE A 128 4.83 22.14 -2.69
CA PHE A 128 4.94 22.27 -1.24
C PHE A 128 4.46 20.95 -0.61
N TYR A 129 4.89 20.69 0.62
CA TYR A 129 4.65 19.42 1.28
C TYR A 129 3.76 19.60 2.50
N VAL A 130 2.75 18.76 2.61
CA VAL A 130 1.79 18.73 3.72
C VAL A 130 1.98 17.43 4.50
N ASN A 131 2.23 17.53 5.79
CA ASN A 131 2.28 16.39 6.68
C ASN A 131 0.88 16.05 7.17
N HIS A 132 0.48 14.80 7.00
CA HIS A 132 -0.78 14.27 7.49
C HIS A 132 -0.52 13.33 8.67
N GLU A 133 -0.84 13.81 9.87
CA GLU A 133 -0.78 13.03 11.09
C GLU A 133 -2.17 12.57 11.47
N ASN A 134 -2.32 11.28 11.83
CA ASN A 134 -3.60 10.72 12.26
C ASN A 134 -4.74 10.88 11.23
N ASP A 135 -4.40 10.89 9.96
CA ASP A 135 -5.39 10.98 8.90
C ASP A 135 -6.26 9.73 8.84
N ALA A 136 -7.57 9.89 8.72
CA ALA A 136 -8.54 8.80 8.65
C ALA A 136 -9.13 8.62 7.25
N THR A 137 -8.70 9.40 6.25
CA THR A 137 -9.35 9.47 4.95
C THR A 137 -8.54 8.81 3.83
N PHE A 138 -7.26 9.08 3.75
CA PHE A 138 -6.39 8.54 2.69
C PHE A 138 -5.89 7.13 2.99
N VAL A 139 -5.57 6.37 1.94
CA VAL A 139 -5.02 5.02 2.06
C VAL A 139 -3.58 5.01 2.59
N HIS A 140 -2.86 6.12 2.38
CA HIS A 140 -1.43 6.23 2.66
C HIS A 140 -1.10 6.06 4.14
N GLY A 141 0.05 5.45 4.42
CA GLY A 141 0.54 5.25 5.77
C GLY A 141 -0.25 4.26 6.64
N LYS A 142 -1.16 3.48 6.06
CA LYS A 142 -1.99 2.52 6.80
C LYS A 142 -1.48 1.09 6.62
N VAL A 143 -1.32 0.39 7.74
CA VAL A 143 -0.96 -1.03 7.77
C VAL A 143 -2.06 -1.81 8.49
N HIS A 144 -2.46 -2.93 7.94
CA HIS A 144 -3.56 -3.73 8.46
C HIS A 144 -3.12 -5.18 8.68
N ASN A 145 -3.53 -5.77 9.79
CA ASN A 145 -3.49 -7.21 9.94
C ASN A 145 -4.44 -7.83 8.88
N ARG A 146 -3.88 -8.66 8.00
CA ARG A 146 -4.63 -9.23 6.88
C ARG A 146 -5.74 -10.15 7.36
N GLN A 147 -5.48 -10.99 8.36
CA GLN A 147 -6.49 -11.91 8.89
C GLN A 147 -7.66 -11.15 9.51
N PHE A 148 -7.39 -10.04 10.21
CA PHE A 148 -8.44 -9.17 10.74
C PHE A 148 -9.35 -8.63 9.61
N LEU A 149 -8.81 -8.21 8.46
CA LEU A 149 -9.61 -7.77 7.33
C LEU A 149 -10.50 -8.91 6.80
N ILE A 150 -9.94 -10.11 6.66
CA ILE A 150 -10.64 -11.29 6.15
C ILE A 150 -11.77 -11.72 7.09
N ASP A 151 -11.49 -11.88 8.38
CA ASP A 151 -12.44 -12.37 9.39
C ASP A 151 -13.66 -11.44 9.55
N ASN A 152 -13.46 -10.14 9.30
CA ASN A 152 -14.51 -9.15 9.39
C ASN A 152 -15.12 -8.78 8.03
N ASN A 153 -14.73 -9.48 6.95
CA ASN A 153 -15.17 -9.22 5.58
C ASN A 153 -14.97 -7.74 5.17
N ILE A 154 -13.86 -7.14 5.60
CA ILE A 154 -13.50 -5.76 5.26
C ILE A 154 -12.85 -5.77 3.89
N ARG A 155 -13.52 -5.15 2.91
CA ARG A 155 -13.10 -5.07 1.52
C ARG A 155 -13.31 -3.65 0.99
N TRP A 156 -12.54 -3.32 -0.04
CA TRP A 156 -12.77 -2.12 -0.83
C TRP A 156 -14.13 -2.20 -1.52
N ASN A 157 -14.91 -1.12 -1.45
CA ASN A 157 -16.23 -1.08 -2.07
C ASN A 157 -16.12 -0.70 -3.54
N GLU A 158 -16.21 -1.70 -4.43
CA GLU A 158 -16.06 -1.54 -5.88
C GLU A 158 -17.17 -0.69 -6.54
N LYS A 159 -18.22 -0.35 -5.80
CA LYS A 159 -19.29 0.53 -6.29
C LYS A 159 -19.00 2.02 -6.04
N LEU A 160 -17.98 2.32 -5.26
CA LEU A 160 -17.54 3.69 -5.01
C LEU A 160 -16.46 4.08 -6.04
N THR A 161 -16.71 5.18 -6.73
CA THR A 161 -15.76 5.78 -7.69
C THR A 161 -14.99 6.95 -7.10
N ILE A 162 -15.43 7.44 -5.95
CA ILE A 162 -14.80 8.50 -5.15
C ILE A 162 -15.05 8.19 -3.66
N HIS A 163 -14.15 8.64 -2.80
CA HIS A 163 -14.18 8.41 -1.34
C HIS A 163 -14.09 6.93 -0.92
N GLU A 164 -13.58 6.06 -1.81
CA GLU A 164 -13.35 4.64 -1.51
C GLU A 164 -12.36 4.48 -0.35
N ASP A 165 -11.32 5.32 -0.29
CA ASP A 165 -10.31 5.35 0.77
C ASP A 165 -10.93 5.70 2.11
N SER A 166 -11.69 6.80 2.16
CA SER A 166 -12.38 7.24 3.37
C SER A 166 -13.35 6.18 3.88
N PHE A 167 -14.10 5.53 2.96
CA PHE A 167 -15.03 4.46 3.33
C PHE A 167 -14.30 3.27 3.93
N PHE A 168 -13.24 2.79 3.26
CA PHE A 168 -12.44 1.65 3.71
C PHE A 168 -11.79 1.93 5.08
N ASN A 169 -11.18 3.10 5.24
CA ASN A 169 -10.50 3.48 6.47
C ASN A 169 -11.47 3.63 7.65
N VAL A 170 -12.60 4.34 7.46
CA VAL A 170 -13.60 4.49 8.51
C VAL A 170 -14.19 3.13 8.92
N LEU A 171 -14.49 2.27 7.93
CA LEU A 171 -14.99 0.91 8.23
C LEU A 171 -13.96 0.11 9.02
N THR A 172 -12.71 0.09 8.57
CA THR A 172 -11.61 -0.66 9.20
C THR A 172 -11.38 -0.17 10.63
N GLN A 173 -11.29 1.14 10.83
CA GLN A 173 -11.09 1.76 12.15
C GLN A 173 -12.25 1.48 13.09
N THR A 174 -13.49 1.60 12.61
CA THR A 174 -14.69 1.34 13.41
C THR A 174 -14.72 -0.10 13.90
N VAL A 175 -14.42 -1.06 13.03
CA VAL A 175 -14.39 -2.49 13.39
C VAL A 175 -13.18 -2.84 14.25
N ALA A 176 -12.05 -2.19 14.06
CA ALA A 176 -10.85 -2.38 14.88
C ALA A 176 -11.08 -1.91 16.33
N GLY A 177 -11.81 -0.83 16.53
CA GLY A 177 -12.08 -0.19 17.84
C GLY A 177 -10.90 0.61 18.36
N GLU A 178 -9.67 0.17 18.15
CA GLU A 178 -8.42 0.89 18.50
C GLU A 178 -7.52 0.97 17.27
N ILE A 179 -6.85 2.12 17.10
CA ILE A 179 -5.85 2.38 16.08
C ILE A 179 -4.53 2.65 16.78
N LYS A 180 -3.46 2.02 16.34
CA LYS A 180 -2.10 2.36 16.75
C LYS A 180 -1.50 3.45 15.87
#